data_19a18e73378d1e9a403ca7c20ff76ef0
#
_entry.id   19a18e73378d1e9a403ca7c20ff76ef0
#
_cell.length_a   1.000
_cell.length_b   1.000
_cell.length_c   1.000
_cell.angle_alpha   90.00
_cell.angle_beta   90.00
_cell.angle_gamma   90.00
#
_symmetry.space_group_name_H-M   'P 1'
#
loop_
_entity.id
_entity.type
_entity.pdbx_description
1 polymer ?
#
loop_
_entity_poly.entity_id
_entity_poly.type
_entity_poly.pdbx_seq_one_letter_code
_entity_poly.pdbx_strand_id
1 'polypeptide(L)'
;MQESADTETRTLIEARSCERFEVLVPLLAPPLSQFYADLARSEKRHAGMYLEFARATQRQANLPAEHLEARLAELAAVEAQLILAADGEFRFHSGVPEEVAVA
;
A
#
# COMPACT_ATOMS: atom_id res chain seq x y z
N MET A 1 15.38 -12.47 -5.97
CA MET A 1 15.61 -11.02 -5.75
C MET A 1 14.44 -10.18 -6.25
N GLN A 2 14.09 -10.32 -7.55
CA GLN A 2 12.98 -9.57 -8.13
C GLN A 2 11.64 -9.90 -7.49
N GLU A 3 11.37 -11.17 -7.25
CA GLU A 3 10.13 -11.60 -6.61
C GLU A 3 9.98 -11.03 -5.20
N SER A 4 11.07 -10.98 -4.44
CA SER A 4 11.03 -10.44 -3.07
C SER A 4 10.71 -8.95 -3.09
N ALA A 5 11.38 -8.18 -3.97
CA ALA A 5 11.13 -6.75 -4.08
C ALA A 5 9.70 -6.45 -4.52
N ASP A 6 9.16 -7.22 -5.48
CA ASP A 6 7.78 -7.06 -5.92
C ASP A 6 6.78 -7.37 -4.81
N THR A 7 7.05 -8.42 -4.02
CA THR A 7 6.19 -8.82 -2.90
C THR A 7 6.17 -7.76 -1.82
N GLU A 8 7.32 -7.19 -1.48
CA GLU A 8 7.44 -6.12 -0.50
C GLU A 8 6.68 -4.87 -0.95
N THR A 9 6.83 -4.50 -2.21
CA THR A 9 6.12 -3.35 -2.79
C THR A 9 4.61 -3.58 -2.75
N ARG A 10 4.14 -4.78 -3.12
CA ARG A 10 2.71 -5.12 -3.08
C ARG A 10 2.14 -5.08 -1.67
N THR A 11 2.92 -5.52 -0.67
CA THR A 11 2.51 -5.44 0.73
C THR A 11 2.14 -4.01 1.10
N LEU A 12 2.97 -3.04 0.75
CA LEU A 12 2.73 -1.63 1.06
C LEU A 12 1.56 -1.05 0.26
N ILE A 13 1.45 -1.40 -1.02
CA ILE A 13 0.36 -0.93 -1.87
C ILE A 13 -0.99 -1.39 -1.33
N GLU A 14 -1.10 -2.68 -0.97
CA GLU A 14 -2.35 -3.22 -0.45
C GLU A 14 -2.70 -2.63 0.92
N ALA A 15 -1.69 -2.42 1.77
CA ALA A 15 -1.90 -1.80 3.07
C ALA A 15 -2.39 -0.36 2.93
N ARG A 16 -1.82 0.39 1.99
CA ARG A 16 -2.22 1.78 1.75
C ARG A 16 -3.62 1.86 1.15
N SER A 17 -3.97 0.96 0.24
CA SER A 17 -5.31 0.88 -0.32
C SER A 17 -6.34 0.60 0.77
N CYS A 18 -6.03 -0.30 1.70
CA CYS A 18 -6.87 -0.60 2.85
C CYS A 18 -7.15 0.66 3.67
N GLU A 19 -6.12 1.43 4.00
CA GLU A 19 -6.27 2.67 4.76
C GLU A 19 -7.17 3.67 4.04
N ARG A 20 -7.01 3.82 2.73
CA ARG A 20 -7.83 4.74 1.94
C ARG A 20 -9.29 4.34 1.91
N PHE A 21 -9.57 3.05 1.76
CA PHE A 21 -10.94 2.56 1.79
C PHE A 21 -11.57 2.76 3.16
N GLU A 22 -10.82 2.52 4.23
CA GLU A 22 -11.31 2.73 5.60
C GLU A 22 -11.67 4.19 5.86
N VAL A 23 -10.90 5.13 5.31
CA VAL A 23 -11.20 6.56 5.44
C VAL A 23 -12.49 6.92 4.69
N LEU A 24 -12.74 6.29 3.55
CA LEU A 24 -13.91 6.57 2.73
C LEU A 24 -15.22 6.04 3.33
N VAL A 25 -15.18 4.91 4.03
CA VAL A 25 -16.39 4.24 4.53
C VAL A 25 -17.32 5.18 5.30
N PRO A 26 -16.84 5.95 6.31
CA PRO A 26 -17.73 6.82 7.06
C PRO A 26 -18.25 8.03 6.30
N LEU A 27 -17.70 8.30 5.12
CA LEU A 27 -18.08 9.45 4.29
C LEU A 27 -19.14 9.08 3.25
N LEU A 28 -19.45 7.80 3.11
CA LEU A 28 -20.34 7.30 2.06
C LEU A 28 -21.61 6.70 2.66
N ALA A 29 -22.71 6.78 1.88
CA ALA A 29 -23.96 6.15 2.23
C ALA A 29 -23.99 4.70 1.69
N PRO A 30 -24.79 3.79 2.32
CA PRO A 30 -25.01 2.48 1.73
C PRO A 30 -25.68 2.60 0.35
N PRO A 31 -25.41 1.71 -0.62
CA PRO A 31 -24.57 0.51 -0.48
C PRO A 31 -23.07 0.74 -0.66
N LEU A 32 -22.63 1.94 -1.05
CA LEU A 32 -21.23 2.22 -1.33
C LEU A 32 -20.35 2.04 -0.08
N SER A 33 -20.82 2.45 1.09
CA SER A 33 -20.06 2.27 2.32
C SER A 33 -19.75 0.81 2.59
N GLN A 34 -20.72 -0.09 2.36
CA GLN A 34 -20.52 -1.52 2.55
C GLN A 34 -19.55 -2.10 1.52
N PHE A 35 -19.66 -1.64 0.27
CA PHE A 35 -18.77 -2.06 -0.80
C PHE A 35 -17.31 -1.73 -0.46
N TYR A 36 -17.06 -0.51 -0.02
CA TYR A 36 -15.69 -0.09 0.33
C TYR A 36 -15.21 -0.74 1.63
N ALA A 37 -16.10 -1.02 2.57
CA ALA A 37 -15.73 -1.78 3.77
C ALA A 37 -15.27 -3.20 3.40
N ASP A 38 -15.95 -3.84 2.46
CA ASP A 38 -15.56 -5.17 1.98
C ASP A 38 -14.23 -5.13 1.25
N LEU A 39 -14.00 -4.11 0.42
CA LEU A 39 -12.71 -3.91 -0.24
C LEU A 39 -11.59 -3.71 0.78
N ALA A 40 -11.82 -2.91 1.83
CA ALA A 40 -10.83 -2.70 2.87
C ALA A 40 -10.42 -4.02 3.54
N ARG A 41 -11.39 -4.87 3.84
CA ARG A 41 -11.10 -6.19 4.41
C ARG A 41 -10.29 -7.07 3.47
N SER A 42 -10.62 -7.06 2.18
CA SER A 42 -9.86 -7.81 1.17
C SER A 42 -8.43 -7.31 1.07
N GLU A 43 -8.23 -6.00 1.01
CA GLU A 43 -6.90 -5.40 0.90
C GLU A 43 -6.05 -5.72 2.13
N LYS A 44 -6.67 -5.74 3.32
CA LYS A 44 -5.97 -6.09 4.54
C LYS A 44 -5.47 -7.54 4.51
N ARG A 45 -6.30 -8.47 4.00
CA ARG A 45 -5.89 -9.87 3.85
C ARG A 45 -4.77 -10.01 2.83
N HIS A 46 -4.86 -9.29 1.71
CA HIS A 46 -3.83 -9.31 0.68
C HIS A 46 -2.50 -8.78 1.22
N ALA A 47 -2.52 -7.69 1.97
CA ALA A 47 -1.30 -7.15 2.57
C ALA A 47 -0.64 -8.18 3.51
N GLY A 48 -1.45 -8.85 4.34
CA GLY A 48 -0.95 -9.90 5.22
C GLY A 48 -0.35 -11.07 4.47
N MET A 49 -0.99 -11.49 3.38
CA MET A 49 -0.50 -12.58 2.54
C MET A 49 0.84 -12.23 1.89
N TYR A 50 0.95 -11.05 1.30
CA TYR A 50 2.20 -10.61 0.68
C TYR A 50 3.32 -10.47 1.70
N LEU A 51 3.01 -9.98 2.89
CA LEU A 51 3.99 -9.89 3.96
C LEU A 51 4.52 -11.28 4.37
N GLU A 52 3.66 -12.27 4.45
CA GLU A 52 4.09 -13.64 4.74
C GLU A 52 4.95 -14.22 3.64
N PHE A 53 4.64 -13.96 2.38
CA PHE A 53 5.51 -14.36 1.27
C PHE A 53 6.88 -13.71 1.36
N ALA A 54 6.94 -12.44 1.69
CA ALA A 54 8.20 -11.73 1.85
C ALA A 54 9.03 -12.33 2.98
N ARG A 55 8.39 -12.68 4.10
CA ARG A 55 9.06 -13.33 5.23
C ARG A 55 9.57 -14.73 4.88
N ALA A 56 8.78 -15.49 4.13
CA ALA A 56 9.20 -16.82 3.69
C ALA A 56 10.40 -16.73 2.74
N THR A 57 10.40 -15.81 1.82
CA THR A 57 11.52 -15.58 0.89
C THR A 57 12.79 -15.20 1.65
N GLN A 58 12.65 -14.32 2.64
CA GLN A 58 13.75 -13.92 3.52
C GLN A 58 14.37 -15.12 4.23
N ARG A 59 13.54 -15.99 4.80
CA ARG A 59 14.01 -17.20 5.51
C ARG A 59 14.72 -18.15 4.55
N GLN A 60 14.17 -18.36 3.36
CA GLN A 60 14.77 -19.22 2.36
C GLN A 60 16.13 -18.72 1.89
N ALA A 61 16.30 -17.40 1.84
CA ALA A 61 17.55 -16.76 1.46
C ALA A 61 18.54 -16.63 2.63
N ASN A 62 18.18 -17.08 3.82
CA ASN A 62 18.98 -16.97 5.04
C ASN A 62 19.34 -15.52 5.40
N LEU A 63 18.44 -14.59 5.10
CA LEU A 63 18.65 -13.19 5.45
C LEU A 63 18.13 -12.91 6.87
N PRO A 64 18.75 -11.98 7.62
CA PRO A 64 18.25 -11.61 8.95
C PRO A 64 16.85 -11.00 8.87
N ALA A 65 16.07 -11.14 9.95
CA ALA A 65 14.73 -10.54 10.03
C ALA A 65 14.77 -9.03 9.82
N GLU A 66 15.81 -8.38 10.30
CA GLU A 66 15.99 -6.94 10.18
C GLU A 66 16.12 -6.48 8.73
N HIS A 67 16.56 -7.37 7.83
CA HIS A 67 16.67 -7.06 6.40
C HIS A 67 15.31 -6.71 5.80
N LEU A 68 14.29 -7.51 6.08
CA LEU A 68 12.95 -7.26 5.58
C LEU A 68 12.37 -5.98 6.19
N GLU A 69 12.54 -5.79 7.50
CA GLU A 69 12.04 -4.59 8.18
C GLU A 69 12.67 -3.32 7.63
N ALA A 70 13.98 -3.35 7.41
CA ALA A 70 14.71 -2.20 6.83
C ALA A 70 14.21 -1.93 5.41
N ARG A 71 14.00 -2.98 4.62
CA ARG A 71 13.52 -2.84 3.24
C ARG A 71 12.12 -2.25 3.19
N LEU A 72 11.22 -2.72 4.06
CA LEU A 72 9.86 -2.18 4.14
C LEU A 72 9.87 -0.72 4.58
N ALA A 73 10.74 -0.36 5.50
CA ALA A 73 10.89 1.03 5.95
C ALA A 73 11.35 1.94 4.81
N GLU A 74 12.32 1.49 4.00
CA GLU A 74 12.79 2.24 2.83
C GLU A 74 11.67 2.46 1.83
N LEU A 75 10.93 1.40 1.50
CA LEU A 75 9.83 1.48 0.55
C LEU A 75 8.69 2.35 1.07
N ALA A 76 8.39 2.27 2.37
CA ALA A 76 7.38 3.11 2.99
C ALA A 76 7.75 4.58 2.93
N ALA A 77 9.03 4.92 3.11
CA ALA A 77 9.49 6.30 3.00
C ALA A 77 9.34 6.83 1.58
N VAL A 78 9.68 6.03 0.57
CA VAL A 78 9.48 6.41 -0.84
C VAL A 78 8.01 6.58 -1.14
N GLU A 79 7.17 5.66 -0.70
CA GLU A 79 5.72 5.73 -0.90
C GLU A 79 5.14 7.00 -0.27
N ALA A 80 5.56 7.33 0.94
CA ALA A 80 5.08 8.53 1.63
C ALA A 80 5.39 9.79 0.83
N GLN A 81 6.58 9.88 0.24
CA GLN A 81 6.94 11.01 -0.61
C GLN A 81 6.07 11.07 -1.86
N LEU A 82 5.81 9.93 -2.49
CA LEU A 82 4.98 9.87 -3.69
C LEU A 82 3.53 10.25 -3.41
N ILE A 83 3.00 9.88 -2.26
CA ILE A 83 1.64 10.19 -1.86
C ILE A 83 1.47 11.67 -1.56
N LEU A 84 2.48 12.29 -0.95
CA LEU A 84 2.42 13.71 -0.58
C LEU A 84 2.74 14.65 -1.73
N ALA A 85 3.50 14.18 -2.73
CA ALA A 85 3.88 15.01 -3.87
C ALA A 85 2.72 15.15 -4.85
N ALA A 86 2.58 16.33 -5.46
CA ALA A 86 1.63 16.53 -6.55
C ALA A 86 2.06 15.70 -7.77
N ASP A 87 1.10 15.25 -8.55
CA ASP A 87 1.34 14.42 -9.72
C ASP A 87 0.75 15.09 -10.96
N GLY A 88 1.44 14.96 -12.08
CA GLY A 88 0.94 15.43 -13.37
C GLY A 88 -0.22 14.63 -13.91
N GLU A 89 -0.46 13.44 -13.39
CA GLU A 89 -1.57 12.58 -13.77
C GLU A 89 -2.41 12.23 -12.55
N PHE A 90 -3.70 11.98 -12.76
CA PHE A 90 -4.56 11.49 -11.69
C PHE A 90 -4.26 10.01 -11.45
N ARG A 91 -3.80 9.68 -10.24
CA ARG A 91 -3.47 8.31 -9.84
C ARG A 91 -3.99 8.05 -8.44
N PHE A 92 -4.46 6.82 -8.23
CA PHE A 92 -4.99 6.44 -6.92
C PHE A 92 -3.93 6.46 -5.82
N HIS A 93 -2.69 6.12 -6.15
CA HIS A 93 -1.61 5.94 -5.18
C HIS A 93 -0.58 7.06 -5.13
N SER A 94 -0.84 8.18 -5.77
CA SER A 94 0.04 9.34 -5.70
C SER A 94 -0.66 10.51 -5.03
N GLY A 95 0.00 11.65 -4.97
CA GLY A 95 -0.54 12.85 -4.37
C GLY A 95 -1.61 13.53 -5.21
N VAL A 96 -2.01 14.71 -4.79
CA VAL A 96 -3.03 15.50 -5.48
C VAL A 96 -2.57 15.82 -6.89
N PRO A 97 -3.43 15.70 -7.91
CA PRO A 97 -3.08 16.09 -9.27
C PRO A 97 -2.67 17.57 -9.36
N GLU A 98 -1.65 17.86 -10.14
CA GLU A 98 -1.13 19.22 -10.29
C GLU A 98 -2.20 20.21 -10.74
N GLU A 99 -3.09 19.78 -11.63
CA GLU A 99 -4.16 20.64 -12.15
C GLU A 99 -5.11 21.10 -11.04
N VAL A 100 -5.36 20.28 -10.06
CA VAL A 100 -6.19 20.63 -8.90
C VAL A 100 -5.44 21.59 -7.99
N ALA A 101 -4.13 21.40 -7.84
CA ALA A 101 -3.31 22.27 -6.99
C ALA A 101 -3.18 23.70 -7.54
N VAL A 102 -3.35 23.90 -8.83
CA VAL A 102 -3.24 25.21 -9.48
C VAL A 102 -4.53 26.01 -9.35
N ALA A 103 -5.65 25.35 -9.22
CA ALA A 103 -6.93 26.03 -9.09
C ALA A 103 -7.09 26.65 -7.71
#